data_d4aea9a84a5218658e13208250c17429
#
_entry.id   d4aea9a84a5218658e13208250c17429
#
_cell.length_a   1.000
_cell.length_b   1.000
_cell.length_c   1.000
_cell.angle_alpha   90.00
_cell.angle_beta   90.00
_cell.angle_gamma   90.00
#
_symmetry.space_group_name_H-M   'P 1'
#
loop_
_entity.id
_entity.type
_entity.pdbx_description
1 polymer ?
#
loop_
_entity_poly.entity_id
_entity_poly.type
_entity_poly.pdbx_seq_one_letter_code
_entity_poly.pdbx_strand_id
1 'polypeptide(L)'
;MNRVFTSLFVFSFGAAMTVSSAVAQQDKNPNQTQMSSKESAATTMTDTHFIDKAAEGGLAEVEFGKLAEQKAGDEQVKKFGERMVTDHSKVNQQLKDVAQQEHIQIPDHLSAKDQATKDRLEKLSGAEFDHAYMQDMVKDHEADIAEFARESQSAKDPAVKNFAQQTLPVLRQHLRIAEKIAPEQKTTAANTGMKHNSAQ
;
A
#
# COMPACT_ATOMS: atom_id res chain seq x y z
N MET A 1 54.57 -20.76 26.02
CA MET A 1 55.70 -19.80 26.00
C MET A 1 55.13 -18.42 26.20
N ASN A 2 55.16 -18.04 27.40
CA ASN A 2 55.42 -16.80 28.12
C ASN A 2 55.78 -15.57 27.26
N ARG A 3 55.13 -14.48 27.50
CA ARG A 3 55.78 -13.25 27.96
C ARG A 3 54.76 -12.24 28.50
N VAL A 4 54.86 -12.06 29.80
CA VAL A 4 54.35 -10.98 30.62
C VAL A 4 55.20 -9.74 30.34
N PHE A 5 54.61 -8.58 30.17
CA PHE A 5 55.33 -7.31 30.44
C PHE A 5 54.45 -6.42 31.30
N THR A 6 54.84 -6.41 32.55
CA THR A 6 54.47 -5.43 33.57
C THR A 6 55.33 -4.18 33.34
N SER A 7 54.73 -3.02 33.31
CA SER A 7 55.42 -1.76 33.56
C SER A 7 54.53 -0.82 34.35
N LEU A 8 54.93 -0.65 35.54
CA LEU A 8 54.51 0.30 36.56
C LEU A 8 55.24 1.62 36.32
N PHE A 9 54.53 2.74 36.25
CA PHE A 9 55.16 4.03 36.60
C PHE A 9 54.16 4.95 37.31
N VAL A 10 54.72 5.55 38.31
CA VAL A 10 54.13 6.22 39.46
C VAL A 10 54.31 7.76 39.30
N PHE A 11 53.38 8.51 39.90
CA PHE A 11 53.43 9.92 40.34
C PHE A 11 53.39 11.06 39.31
N SER A 12 52.44 11.98 39.41
CA SER A 12 52.65 13.25 40.10
C SER A 12 51.38 14.11 40.17
N PHE A 13 51.01 14.50 41.34
CA PHE A 13 50.55 15.83 41.84
C PHE A 13 49.97 16.86 40.88
N GLY A 14 48.77 17.32 41.23
CA GLY A 14 48.57 18.76 41.32
C GLY A 14 47.37 19.36 40.59
N ALA A 15 46.55 19.98 41.37
CA ALA A 15 45.66 21.09 41.11
C ALA A 15 44.15 20.77 41.14
N ALA A 16 43.59 21.11 42.29
CA ALA A 16 42.17 21.25 42.46
C ALA A 16 41.68 22.44 41.61
N MET A 17 40.91 22.17 40.55
CA MET A 17 40.05 23.14 39.91
C MET A 17 38.62 22.81 40.25
N THR A 18 38.01 23.65 41.04
CA THR A 18 36.55 23.66 41.28
C THR A 18 35.87 24.03 39.99
N VAL A 19 35.35 23.03 39.28
CA VAL A 19 34.44 23.28 38.15
C VAL A 19 33.05 23.50 38.73
N SER A 20 32.65 24.76 38.80
CA SER A 20 31.24 25.13 39.00
C SER A 20 30.43 24.52 37.88
N SER A 21 29.70 23.46 38.16
CA SER A 21 28.69 22.91 37.27
C SER A 21 27.53 23.90 37.20
N ALA A 22 27.54 24.76 36.21
CA ALA A 22 26.32 25.48 35.78
C ALA A 22 25.36 24.43 35.20
N VAL A 23 24.43 23.99 36.02
CA VAL A 23 23.25 23.26 35.54
C VAL A 23 22.46 24.24 34.69
N ALA A 24 22.60 24.17 33.38
CA ALA A 24 21.69 24.80 32.46
C ALA A 24 20.32 24.12 32.66
N GLN A 25 19.45 24.76 33.40
CA GLN A 25 18.03 24.46 33.42
C GLN A 25 17.51 24.71 32.00
N GLN A 26 17.35 23.65 31.27
CA GLN A 26 16.63 23.64 30.00
C GLN A 26 15.15 23.80 30.36
N ASP A 27 14.65 25.03 30.29
CA ASP A 27 13.23 25.29 30.38
C ASP A 27 12.52 24.53 29.25
N LYS A 28 12.04 23.35 29.58
CA LYS A 28 11.14 22.59 28.70
C LYS A 28 9.81 23.35 28.67
N ASN A 29 9.62 24.14 27.64
CA ASN A 29 8.35 24.80 27.36
C ASN A 29 7.27 23.70 27.20
N PRO A 30 6.29 23.61 28.11
CA PRO A 30 5.26 22.56 28.05
C PRO A 30 4.43 22.59 26.76
N ASN A 31 4.41 23.75 26.07
CA ASN A 31 3.68 23.92 24.83
C ASN A 31 4.41 23.25 23.63
N GLN A 32 5.75 23.18 23.64
CA GLN A 32 6.51 22.47 22.60
C GLN A 32 6.35 20.94 22.71
N THR A 33 6.27 20.42 23.93
CA THR A 33 6.07 18.97 24.15
C THR A 33 4.66 18.52 23.76
N GLN A 34 3.64 19.37 23.99
CA GLN A 34 2.26 19.06 23.58
C GLN A 34 2.05 19.16 22.05
N MET A 35 2.70 20.10 21.36
CA MET A 35 2.63 20.19 19.91
C MET A 35 3.32 19.02 19.22
N SER A 36 4.50 18.63 19.70
CA SER A 36 5.24 17.49 19.14
C SER A 36 4.50 16.16 19.32
N SER A 37 3.89 15.92 20.48
CA SER A 37 3.13 14.70 20.73
C SER A 37 1.81 14.65 19.94
N LYS A 38 1.13 15.78 19.74
CA LYS A 38 -0.10 15.86 18.95
C LYS A 38 0.19 15.71 17.46
N GLU A 39 1.28 16.25 16.96
CA GLU A 39 1.72 16.11 15.56
C GLU A 39 2.17 14.68 15.27
N SER A 40 2.90 14.04 16.18
CA SER A 40 3.28 12.64 16.07
C SER A 40 2.08 11.71 16.07
N ALA A 41 1.09 11.92 16.95
CA ALA A 41 -0.13 11.11 17.01
C ALA A 41 -1.00 11.29 15.74
N ALA A 42 -1.15 12.52 15.23
CA ALA A 42 -1.89 12.78 14.00
C ALA A 42 -1.22 12.17 12.78
N THR A 43 0.09 12.11 12.77
CA THR A 43 0.92 11.51 11.72
C THR A 43 0.77 10.00 11.69
N THR A 44 0.86 9.35 12.85
CA THR A 44 0.68 7.89 12.98
C THR A 44 -0.72 7.47 12.52
N MET A 45 -1.76 8.28 12.80
CA MET A 45 -3.13 8.02 12.36
C MET A 45 -3.29 8.07 10.83
N THR A 46 -2.57 8.93 10.14
CA THR A 46 -2.61 8.99 8.66
C THR A 46 -1.92 7.80 8.01
N ASP A 47 -0.73 7.44 8.47
CA ASP A 47 0.02 6.28 7.96
C ASP A 47 -0.75 4.97 8.24
N THR A 48 -1.34 4.82 9.43
CA THR A 48 -2.21 3.68 9.78
C THR A 48 -3.43 3.59 8.85
N HIS A 49 -4.10 4.71 8.59
CA HIS A 49 -5.26 4.73 7.70
C HIS A 49 -4.89 4.34 6.26
N PHE A 50 -3.73 4.80 5.78
CA PHE A 50 -3.21 4.37 4.48
C PHE A 50 -2.97 2.86 4.43
N ILE A 51 -2.31 2.29 5.46
CA ILE A 51 -2.04 0.85 5.56
C ILE A 51 -3.35 0.06 5.52
N ASP A 52 -4.37 0.48 6.26
CA ASP A 52 -5.68 -0.17 6.28
C ASP A 52 -6.34 -0.15 4.89
N LYS A 53 -6.35 1.01 4.22
CA LYS A 53 -6.92 1.15 2.87
C LYS A 53 -6.16 0.35 1.83
N ALA A 54 -4.84 0.37 1.86
CA ALA A 54 -4.02 -0.42 0.96
C ALA A 54 -4.23 -1.94 1.16
N ALA A 55 -4.47 -2.39 2.41
CA ALA A 55 -4.78 -3.78 2.69
C ALA A 55 -6.17 -4.18 2.17
N GLU A 56 -7.21 -3.36 2.41
CA GLU A 56 -8.56 -3.57 1.87
C GLU A 56 -8.53 -3.69 0.34
N GLY A 57 -7.95 -2.70 -0.35
CA GLY A 57 -7.86 -2.67 -1.81
C GLY A 57 -7.09 -3.84 -2.38
N GLY A 58 -5.90 -4.11 -1.83
CA GLY A 58 -5.07 -5.22 -2.29
C GLY A 58 -5.73 -6.60 -2.13
N LEU A 59 -6.52 -6.82 -1.07
CA LEU A 59 -7.32 -8.04 -0.93
C LEU A 59 -8.42 -8.11 -1.99
N ALA A 60 -9.11 -7.00 -2.24
CA ALA A 60 -10.18 -6.93 -3.23
C ALA A 60 -9.65 -7.22 -4.64
N GLU A 61 -8.52 -6.63 -5.03
CA GLU A 61 -7.93 -6.81 -6.36
C GLU A 61 -7.46 -8.25 -6.62
N VAL A 62 -6.98 -8.97 -5.59
CA VAL A 62 -6.70 -10.40 -5.69
C VAL A 62 -7.99 -11.20 -5.94
N GLU A 63 -9.07 -10.92 -5.20
CA GLU A 63 -10.34 -11.63 -5.35
C GLU A 63 -11.01 -11.31 -6.69
N PHE A 64 -10.99 -10.06 -7.14
CA PHE A 64 -11.53 -9.67 -8.45
C PHE A 64 -10.70 -10.24 -9.60
N GLY A 65 -9.37 -10.32 -9.45
CA GLY A 65 -8.48 -10.98 -10.40
C GLY A 65 -8.81 -12.47 -10.57
N LYS A 66 -9.06 -13.19 -9.47
CA LYS A 66 -9.52 -14.60 -9.51
C LYS A 66 -10.86 -14.78 -10.24
N LEU A 67 -11.78 -13.81 -10.08
CA LEU A 67 -13.02 -13.81 -10.85
C LEU A 67 -12.76 -13.63 -12.34
N ALA A 68 -11.82 -12.74 -12.71
CA ALA A 68 -11.47 -12.51 -14.10
C ALA A 68 -10.87 -13.76 -14.76
N GLU A 69 -10.03 -14.51 -14.05
CA GLU A 69 -9.52 -15.80 -14.54
C GLU A 69 -10.63 -16.80 -14.88
N GLN A 70 -11.74 -16.77 -14.14
CA GLN A 70 -12.82 -17.74 -14.26
C GLN A 70 -13.95 -17.29 -15.22
N LYS A 71 -14.26 -16.00 -15.27
CA LYS A 71 -15.48 -15.44 -15.87
C LYS A 71 -15.27 -14.63 -17.11
N ALA A 72 -14.04 -14.13 -17.32
CA ALA A 72 -13.72 -13.31 -18.47
C ALA A 72 -13.91 -14.08 -19.79
N GLY A 73 -14.52 -13.41 -20.77
CA GLY A 73 -14.64 -13.89 -22.13
C GLY A 73 -13.45 -13.55 -23.01
N ASP A 74 -12.80 -12.43 -22.72
CA ASP A 74 -11.64 -11.93 -23.44
C ASP A 74 -10.33 -12.42 -22.79
N GLU A 75 -9.43 -12.95 -23.58
CA GLU A 75 -8.14 -13.48 -23.14
C GLU A 75 -7.23 -12.39 -22.56
N GLN A 76 -7.35 -11.14 -23.00
CA GLN A 76 -6.58 -10.02 -22.45
C GLN A 76 -7.06 -9.68 -21.02
N VAL A 77 -8.38 -9.75 -20.78
CA VAL A 77 -8.97 -9.55 -19.47
C VAL A 77 -8.57 -10.67 -18.51
N LYS A 78 -8.58 -11.93 -18.97
CA LYS A 78 -8.05 -13.06 -18.19
C LYS A 78 -6.61 -12.85 -17.75
N LYS A 79 -5.73 -12.54 -18.70
CA LYS A 79 -4.30 -12.26 -18.42
C LYS A 79 -4.09 -11.07 -17.51
N PHE A 80 -4.94 -10.07 -17.61
CA PHE A 80 -4.92 -8.94 -16.68
C PHE A 80 -5.32 -9.41 -15.27
N GLY A 81 -6.35 -10.25 -15.13
CA GLY A 81 -6.74 -10.88 -13.87
C GLY A 81 -5.60 -11.68 -13.22
N GLU A 82 -4.94 -12.57 -13.99
CA GLU A 82 -3.76 -13.32 -13.52
C GLU A 82 -2.65 -12.38 -13.01
N ARG A 83 -2.44 -11.26 -13.68
CA ARG A 83 -1.49 -10.25 -13.26
C ARG A 83 -1.91 -9.58 -11.94
N MET A 84 -3.21 -9.23 -11.79
CA MET A 84 -3.73 -8.68 -10.52
C MET A 84 -3.47 -9.64 -9.37
N VAL A 85 -3.81 -10.91 -9.53
CA VAL A 85 -3.56 -11.94 -8.51
C VAL A 85 -2.08 -12.02 -8.15
N THR A 86 -1.20 -12.08 -9.14
CA THR A 86 0.24 -12.25 -8.92
C THR A 86 0.86 -11.03 -8.24
N ASP A 87 0.64 -9.85 -8.81
CA ASP A 87 1.33 -8.63 -8.38
C ASP A 87 0.76 -8.16 -7.03
N HIS A 88 -0.58 -8.16 -6.84
CA HIS A 88 -1.19 -7.75 -5.58
C HIS A 88 -0.98 -8.74 -4.45
N SER A 89 -0.87 -10.05 -4.71
CA SER A 89 -0.46 -11.02 -3.68
C SER A 89 0.94 -10.71 -3.12
N LYS A 90 1.86 -10.32 -4.00
CA LYS A 90 3.22 -9.90 -3.60
C LYS A 90 3.21 -8.58 -2.82
N VAL A 91 2.46 -7.59 -3.31
CA VAL A 91 2.32 -6.28 -2.64
C VAL A 91 1.66 -6.44 -1.27
N ASN A 92 0.62 -7.28 -1.15
CA ASN A 92 -0.05 -7.58 0.11
C ASN A 92 0.89 -8.24 1.14
N GLN A 93 1.80 -9.12 0.68
CA GLN A 93 2.80 -9.68 1.59
C GLN A 93 3.78 -8.60 2.08
N GLN A 94 4.24 -7.71 1.21
CA GLN A 94 5.11 -6.59 1.60
C GLN A 94 4.40 -5.64 2.58
N LEU A 95 3.12 -5.34 2.33
CA LEU A 95 2.31 -4.53 3.25
C LEU A 95 2.14 -5.18 4.61
N LYS A 96 1.93 -6.49 4.63
CA LYS A 96 1.84 -7.26 5.88
C LYS A 96 3.14 -7.17 6.69
N ASP A 97 4.29 -7.23 6.03
CA ASP A 97 5.58 -7.10 6.69
C ASP A 97 5.76 -5.70 7.29
N VAL A 98 5.35 -4.64 6.57
CA VAL A 98 5.33 -3.25 7.08
C VAL A 98 4.38 -3.12 8.26
N ALA A 99 3.14 -3.61 8.14
CA ALA A 99 2.15 -3.54 9.22
C ALA A 99 2.62 -4.25 10.49
N GLN A 100 3.30 -5.39 10.35
CA GLN A 100 3.88 -6.11 11.50
C GLN A 100 4.99 -5.31 12.19
N GLN A 101 5.86 -4.65 11.43
CA GLN A 101 6.92 -3.80 11.98
C GLN A 101 6.34 -2.61 12.76
N GLU A 102 5.25 -2.04 12.27
CA GLU A 102 4.56 -0.91 12.88
C GLU A 102 3.51 -1.31 13.91
N HIS A 103 3.36 -2.61 14.20
CA HIS A 103 2.36 -3.15 15.13
C HIS A 103 0.91 -2.79 14.77
N ILE A 104 0.63 -2.64 13.47
CA ILE A 104 -0.69 -2.35 12.92
C ILE A 104 -1.36 -3.67 12.53
N GLN A 105 -2.61 -3.84 12.97
CA GLN A 105 -3.45 -4.94 12.50
C GLN A 105 -4.11 -4.52 11.19
N ILE A 106 -4.00 -5.35 10.17
CA ILE A 106 -4.63 -5.13 8.86
C ILE A 106 -5.82 -6.08 8.66
N PRO A 107 -6.82 -5.69 7.86
CA PRO A 107 -7.92 -6.57 7.48
C PRO A 107 -7.44 -7.87 6.82
N ASP A 108 -8.13 -8.96 7.10
CA ASP A 108 -7.93 -10.28 6.48
C ASP A 108 -9.13 -10.73 5.65
N HIS A 109 -10.13 -9.85 5.48
CA HIS A 109 -11.36 -10.07 4.73
C HIS A 109 -11.74 -8.82 3.94
N LEU A 110 -12.59 -9.00 2.93
CA LEU A 110 -13.09 -7.89 2.12
C LEU A 110 -13.93 -6.92 2.95
N SER A 111 -13.82 -5.63 2.64
CA SER A 111 -14.77 -4.64 3.15
C SER A 111 -16.20 -4.93 2.63
N ALA A 112 -17.22 -4.40 3.30
CA ALA A 112 -18.60 -4.55 2.84
C ALA A 112 -18.81 -4.00 1.42
N LYS A 113 -18.10 -2.92 1.06
CA LYS A 113 -18.11 -2.33 -0.29
C LYS A 113 -17.52 -3.30 -1.31
N ASP A 114 -16.36 -3.88 -1.01
CA ASP A 114 -15.65 -4.76 -1.94
C ASP A 114 -16.36 -6.11 -2.08
N GLN A 115 -16.96 -6.61 -1.00
CA GLN A 115 -17.83 -7.78 -1.07
C GLN A 115 -19.02 -7.53 -1.99
N ALA A 116 -19.68 -6.36 -1.90
CA ALA A 116 -20.79 -6.02 -2.79
C ALA A 116 -20.35 -5.91 -4.25
N THR A 117 -19.12 -5.39 -4.50
CA THR A 117 -18.54 -5.37 -5.86
C THR A 117 -18.26 -6.78 -6.35
N LYS A 118 -17.70 -7.64 -5.53
CA LYS A 118 -17.48 -9.06 -5.85
C LYS A 118 -18.79 -9.76 -6.20
N ASP A 119 -19.82 -9.62 -5.36
CA ASP A 119 -21.14 -10.22 -5.56
C ASP A 119 -21.81 -9.74 -6.86
N ARG A 120 -21.56 -8.49 -7.27
CA ARG A 120 -22.03 -7.95 -8.53
C ARG A 120 -21.28 -8.58 -9.71
N LEU A 121 -19.96 -8.64 -9.65
CA LEU A 121 -19.12 -9.24 -10.70
C LEU A 121 -19.38 -10.75 -10.86
N GLU A 122 -19.63 -11.47 -9.77
CA GLU A 122 -19.95 -12.90 -9.79
C GLU A 122 -21.20 -13.26 -10.61
N LYS A 123 -22.14 -12.33 -10.74
CA LYS A 123 -23.37 -12.51 -11.52
C LYS A 123 -23.17 -12.32 -13.02
N LEU A 124 -22.03 -11.79 -13.42
CA LEU A 124 -21.67 -11.50 -14.81
C LEU A 124 -20.77 -12.61 -15.39
N SER A 125 -20.68 -12.67 -16.72
CA SER A 125 -19.75 -13.55 -17.43
C SER A 125 -19.51 -13.03 -18.85
N GLY A 126 -18.43 -13.46 -19.50
CA GLY A 126 -18.09 -13.09 -20.86
C GLY A 126 -17.95 -11.57 -21.00
N ALA A 127 -18.45 -11.00 -22.09
CA ALA A 127 -18.30 -9.58 -22.42
C ALA A 127 -18.93 -8.63 -21.39
N GLU A 128 -19.99 -9.04 -20.68
CA GLU A 128 -20.58 -8.22 -19.61
C GLU A 128 -19.65 -8.15 -18.39
N PHE A 129 -19.05 -9.28 -18.02
CA PHE A 129 -18.04 -9.33 -16.98
C PHE A 129 -16.83 -8.47 -17.38
N ASP A 130 -16.30 -8.70 -18.58
CA ASP A 130 -15.10 -8.01 -19.06
C ASP A 130 -15.26 -6.49 -18.99
N HIS A 131 -16.39 -6.00 -19.48
CA HIS A 131 -16.69 -4.57 -19.44
C HIS A 131 -16.76 -4.02 -18.01
N ALA A 132 -17.53 -4.68 -17.13
CA ALA A 132 -17.71 -4.22 -15.76
C ALA A 132 -16.40 -4.28 -14.97
N TYR A 133 -15.64 -5.38 -15.06
CA TYR A 133 -14.38 -5.59 -14.39
C TYR A 133 -13.34 -4.54 -14.82
N MET A 134 -13.16 -4.34 -16.14
CA MET A 134 -12.18 -3.37 -16.62
C MET A 134 -12.51 -1.92 -16.25
N GLN A 135 -13.80 -1.56 -16.16
CA GLN A 135 -14.21 -0.25 -15.67
C GLN A 135 -13.87 -0.06 -14.18
N ASP A 136 -14.13 -1.08 -13.36
CA ASP A 136 -13.75 -1.04 -11.94
C ASP A 136 -12.23 -0.90 -11.81
N MET A 137 -11.45 -1.71 -12.53
CA MET A 137 -9.98 -1.68 -12.47
C MET A 137 -9.38 -0.33 -12.85
N VAL A 138 -9.91 0.32 -13.89
CA VAL A 138 -9.46 1.69 -14.24
C VAL A 138 -9.72 2.65 -13.08
N LYS A 139 -10.95 2.65 -12.56
CA LYS A 139 -11.37 3.58 -11.51
C LYS A 139 -10.60 3.36 -10.19
N ASP A 140 -10.43 2.10 -9.79
CA ASP A 140 -9.77 1.78 -8.54
C ASP A 140 -8.28 2.12 -8.62
N HIS A 141 -7.59 1.78 -9.72
CA HIS A 141 -6.18 2.15 -9.91
C HIS A 141 -5.94 3.65 -10.02
N GLU A 142 -6.87 4.43 -10.60
CA GLU A 142 -6.78 5.91 -10.58
C GLU A 142 -6.79 6.45 -9.14
N ALA A 143 -7.69 5.93 -8.30
CA ALA A 143 -7.80 6.32 -6.90
C ALA A 143 -6.55 5.90 -6.10
N ASP A 144 -6.10 4.66 -6.26
CA ASP A 144 -4.95 4.12 -5.56
C ASP A 144 -3.66 4.86 -5.95
N ILE A 145 -3.45 5.16 -7.22
CA ILE A 145 -2.30 5.94 -7.68
C ILE A 145 -2.27 7.33 -7.01
N ALA A 146 -3.41 7.98 -6.85
CA ALA A 146 -3.48 9.28 -6.20
C ALA A 146 -3.11 9.17 -4.70
N GLU A 147 -3.59 8.13 -4.02
CA GLU A 147 -3.30 7.88 -2.61
C GLU A 147 -1.84 7.48 -2.40
N PHE A 148 -1.33 6.50 -3.15
CA PHE A 148 0.06 6.06 -3.06
C PHE A 148 1.05 7.16 -3.47
N ALA A 149 0.72 8.01 -4.44
CA ALA A 149 1.55 9.16 -4.80
C ALA A 149 1.65 10.17 -3.65
N ARG A 150 0.56 10.42 -2.94
CA ARG A 150 0.55 11.28 -1.74
C ARG A 150 1.43 10.67 -0.66
N GLU A 151 1.21 9.39 -0.30
CA GLU A 151 1.95 8.74 0.79
C GLU A 151 3.43 8.53 0.46
N SER A 152 3.78 8.32 -0.80
CA SER A 152 5.19 8.26 -1.24
C SER A 152 5.99 9.54 -0.94
N GLN A 153 5.31 10.66 -0.70
CA GLN A 153 5.91 11.96 -0.38
C GLN A 153 5.68 12.35 1.09
N SER A 154 4.47 12.14 1.61
CA SER A 154 4.01 12.69 2.88
C SER A 154 4.02 11.72 4.05
N ALA A 155 4.08 10.41 3.83
CA ALA A 155 4.19 9.43 4.91
C ALA A 155 5.37 9.78 5.83
N LYS A 156 5.12 9.70 7.14
CA LYS A 156 6.11 10.05 8.17
C LYS A 156 6.94 8.84 8.55
N ASP A 157 6.31 7.69 8.56
CA ASP A 157 7.02 6.44 8.75
C ASP A 157 7.84 6.09 7.51
N PRO A 158 9.17 5.84 7.64
CA PRO A 158 10.02 5.53 6.50
C PRO A 158 9.67 4.20 5.80
N ALA A 159 9.15 3.20 6.53
CA ALA A 159 8.77 1.91 5.93
C ALA A 159 7.49 2.06 5.11
N VAL A 160 6.51 2.81 5.61
CA VAL A 160 5.27 3.16 4.88
C VAL A 160 5.60 3.98 3.62
N LYS A 161 6.44 5.00 3.76
CA LYS A 161 6.89 5.81 2.63
C LYS A 161 7.56 4.99 1.54
N ASN A 162 8.48 4.11 1.94
CA ASN A 162 9.20 3.24 1.02
C ASN A 162 8.26 2.23 0.34
N PHE A 163 7.33 1.64 1.07
CA PHE A 163 6.30 0.78 0.51
C PHE A 163 5.48 1.50 -0.57
N ALA A 164 4.98 2.71 -0.28
CA ALA A 164 4.24 3.50 -1.25
C ALA A 164 5.08 3.83 -2.51
N GLN A 165 6.36 4.20 -2.33
CA GLN A 165 7.28 4.49 -3.44
C GLN A 165 7.54 3.27 -4.33
N GLN A 166 7.69 2.09 -3.74
CA GLN A 166 7.96 0.85 -4.48
C GLN A 166 6.72 0.32 -5.20
N THR A 167 5.53 0.51 -4.64
CA THR A 167 4.26 0.01 -5.19
C THR A 167 3.73 0.91 -6.30
N LEU A 168 3.91 2.23 -6.21
CA LEU A 168 3.37 3.20 -7.16
C LEU A 168 3.69 2.91 -8.64
N PRO A 169 4.91 2.48 -9.04
CA PRO A 169 5.20 2.09 -10.42
C PRO A 169 4.38 0.91 -10.91
N VAL A 170 4.06 -0.06 -10.03
CA VAL A 170 3.25 -1.24 -10.34
C VAL A 170 1.82 -0.82 -10.65
N LEU A 171 1.20 -0.03 -9.76
CA LEU A 171 -0.16 0.50 -9.96
C LEU A 171 -0.28 1.31 -11.27
N ARG A 172 0.70 2.15 -11.57
CA ARG A 172 0.75 2.90 -12.83
C ARG A 172 0.85 1.99 -14.06
N GLN A 173 1.54 0.87 -13.95
CA GLN A 173 1.60 -0.11 -15.03
C GLN A 173 0.26 -0.81 -15.22
N HIS A 174 -0.42 -1.19 -14.13
CA HIS A 174 -1.74 -1.80 -14.16
C HIS A 174 -2.76 -0.86 -14.82
N LEU A 175 -2.81 0.41 -14.39
CA LEU A 175 -3.71 1.40 -15.01
C LEU A 175 -3.50 1.51 -16.51
N ARG A 176 -2.25 1.66 -16.99
CA ARG A 176 -1.98 1.74 -18.44
C ARG A 176 -2.45 0.51 -19.21
N ILE A 177 -2.37 -0.67 -18.62
CA ILE A 177 -2.87 -1.90 -19.24
C ILE A 177 -4.39 -1.90 -19.23
N ALA A 178 -5.02 -1.56 -18.10
CA ALA A 178 -6.46 -1.51 -17.96
C ALA A 178 -7.09 -0.49 -18.91
N GLU A 179 -6.53 0.72 -19.02
CA GLU A 179 -6.98 1.76 -19.97
C GLU A 179 -6.89 1.30 -21.43
N LYS A 180 -5.91 0.47 -21.77
CA LYS A 180 -5.76 -0.07 -23.13
C LYS A 180 -6.84 -1.13 -23.44
N ILE A 181 -7.18 -1.98 -22.49
CA ILE A 181 -8.15 -3.07 -22.66
C ILE A 181 -9.61 -2.54 -22.59
N ALA A 182 -9.90 -1.61 -21.69
CA ALA A 182 -11.26 -1.12 -21.41
C ALA A 182 -12.05 -0.62 -22.63
N PRO A 183 -11.48 0.14 -23.61
CA PRO A 183 -12.19 0.56 -24.80
C PRO A 183 -12.63 -0.59 -25.71
N GLU A 184 -11.80 -1.63 -25.82
CA GLU A 184 -12.07 -2.82 -26.63
C GLU A 184 -13.27 -3.58 -26.08
N GLN A 185 -13.41 -3.66 -24.76
CA GLN A 185 -14.53 -4.31 -24.09
C GLN A 185 -15.86 -3.61 -24.34
N LYS A 186 -15.90 -2.28 -24.41
CA LYS A 186 -17.09 -1.50 -24.78
C LYS A 186 -17.59 -1.87 -26.17
N THR A 187 -16.70 -2.02 -27.12
CA THR A 187 -17.03 -2.36 -28.52
C THR A 187 -17.62 -3.76 -28.63
N THR A 188 -17.06 -4.73 -27.88
CA THR A 188 -17.51 -6.13 -27.89
C THR A 188 -18.90 -6.27 -27.27
N ALA A 189 -19.17 -5.62 -26.14
CA ALA A 189 -20.47 -5.64 -25.48
C ALA A 189 -21.58 -5.03 -26.37
N ALA A 190 -21.29 -3.91 -27.04
CA ALA A 190 -22.24 -3.28 -27.98
C ALA A 190 -22.60 -4.19 -29.16
N ASN A 191 -21.62 -4.92 -29.73
CA ASN A 191 -21.85 -5.86 -30.82
C ASN A 191 -22.60 -7.12 -30.40
N THR A 192 -22.43 -7.59 -29.18
CA THR A 192 -23.12 -8.77 -28.64
C THR A 192 -24.60 -8.44 -28.40
N GLY A 193 -24.93 -7.24 -27.90
CA GLY A 193 -26.29 -6.76 -27.71
C GLY A 193 -27.09 -6.62 -29.04
N MET A 194 -26.42 -6.26 -30.13
CA MET A 194 -27.07 -6.16 -31.47
C MET A 194 -27.41 -7.51 -32.09
N LYS A 195 -26.69 -8.58 -31.79
CA LYS A 195 -26.97 -9.89 -32.37
C LYS A 195 -28.18 -10.60 -31.78
N HIS A 196 -28.67 -10.20 -30.61
CA HIS A 196 -29.87 -10.79 -30.01
C HIS A 196 -31.19 -10.24 -30.52
N ASN A 197 -31.18 -9.10 -31.20
CA ASN A 197 -32.42 -8.47 -31.74
C ASN A 197 -32.70 -8.74 -33.21
N SER A 198 -31.91 -9.59 -33.88
CA SER A 198 -32.08 -9.86 -35.34
C SER A 198 -32.67 -11.24 -35.66
N ALA A 199 -33.13 -11.99 -34.64
CA ALA A 199 -33.77 -13.32 -34.82
C ALA A 199 -35.19 -13.34 -34.22
N GLN A 200 -36.11 -12.60 -34.82
CA GLN A 200 -37.56 -12.87 -34.78
C GLN A 200 -38.19 -12.54 -36.14
#